data_d2435ad038ac98699de0a51eba9eb447
#
_entry.id   d2435ad038ac98699de0a51eba9eb447
#
_cell.length_a   1.000
_cell.length_b   1.000
_cell.length_c   1.000
_cell.angle_alpha   90.00
_cell.angle_beta   90.00
_cell.angle_gamma   90.00
#
_symmetry.space_group_name_H-M   'P 1'
#
loop_
_entity.id
_entity.type
_entity.pdbx_description
1 polymer ?
#
loop_
_entity_poly.entity_id
_entity_poly.type
_entity_poly.pdbx_seq_one_letter_code
_entity_poly.pdbx_strand_id
1 'polypeptide(L)'
;MNKKLLFSFLAFLGVVSVKAQRNELGVRLGMSNLVGDVGRTNYILQKPLDLSRASDWGIPFYGGLLYRFNFNPHQTVRLDLGYNQIQFSDKAAKEDYRRNRNSYGKNNVYEASLMFEYNFFPVNNEQISMLSPYIFGGVGALMFDAPKATLVNDFRRDADGVAQAPINELDFTTTTDYSLGKKVTMHIPFGVGLKYKFNHSWAIFAEATFRYTLTDQLDYSKILSKDVKTSFNADILDPATGGSLLQSGNYYAVSKEREAEFIKKRNIGDDRSNDWINTFSLGLTYSFGRPPCYCE
;
A
#
# COMPACT_ATOMS: atom_id res chain seq x y z
N MET A 1 11.55 25.80 -12.21
CA MET A 1 10.63 25.02 -13.04
C MET A 1 10.68 25.59 -14.46
N ASN A 2 11.13 24.80 -15.43
CA ASN A 2 11.38 25.28 -16.80
C ASN A 2 10.08 25.72 -17.48
N LYS A 3 9.95 27.02 -17.82
CA LYS A 3 8.77 27.58 -18.49
C LYS A 3 8.37 26.83 -19.77
N LYS A 4 9.36 26.22 -20.48
CA LYS A 4 9.12 25.38 -21.66
C LYS A 4 8.41 24.06 -21.34
N LEU A 5 8.68 23.44 -20.17
CA LEU A 5 8.00 22.21 -19.72
C LEU A 5 6.56 22.49 -19.32
N LEU A 6 6.30 23.63 -18.69
CA LEU A 6 4.94 24.07 -18.35
C LEU A 6 4.12 24.38 -19.61
N PHE A 7 4.74 25.00 -20.63
CA PHE A 7 4.08 25.31 -21.90
C PHE A 7 3.78 24.05 -22.73
N SER A 8 4.70 23.07 -22.74
CA SER A 8 4.47 21.76 -23.37
C SER A 8 3.36 20.97 -22.67
N PHE A 9 3.29 21.05 -21.35
CA PHE A 9 2.23 20.39 -20.56
C PHE A 9 0.85 21.04 -20.81
N LEU A 10 0.81 22.39 -20.88
CA LEU A 10 -0.40 23.14 -21.22
C LEU A 10 -0.83 22.93 -22.68
N ALA A 11 0.12 22.84 -23.62
CA ALA A 11 -0.16 22.54 -25.04
C ALA A 11 -0.68 21.11 -25.21
N PHE A 12 -0.13 20.14 -24.46
CA PHE A 12 -0.61 18.76 -24.44
C PHE A 12 -2.04 18.65 -23.88
N LEU A 13 -2.35 19.40 -22.83
CA LEU A 13 -3.72 19.54 -22.29
C LEU A 13 -4.69 20.17 -23.28
N GLY A 14 -4.23 21.12 -24.10
CA GLY A 14 -5.03 21.78 -25.14
C GLY A 14 -5.40 20.86 -26.31
N VAL A 15 -4.52 19.94 -26.71
CA VAL A 15 -4.75 18.99 -27.82
C VAL A 15 -5.75 17.89 -27.43
N VAL A 16 -5.85 17.55 -26.15
CA VAL A 16 -6.81 16.54 -25.64
C VAL A 16 -8.26 17.06 -25.67
N SER A 17 -8.46 18.37 -25.79
CA SER A 17 -9.78 19.01 -25.75
C SER A 17 -10.55 18.97 -27.07
N VAL A 18 -9.97 18.47 -28.16
CA VAL A 18 -10.53 18.66 -29.52
C VAL A 18 -11.36 17.47 -30.04
N LYS A 19 -11.42 16.35 -29.32
CA LYS A 19 -12.30 15.24 -29.69
C LYS A 19 -13.52 15.19 -28.78
N ALA A 20 -14.70 15.03 -29.37
CA ALA A 20 -16.02 14.93 -28.72
C ALA A 20 -16.15 13.72 -27.77
N GLN A 21 -15.21 13.56 -26.88
CA GLN A 21 -15.15 12.47 -25.90
C GLN A 21 -15.52 13.01 -24.53
N ARG A 22 -16.40 12.28 -23.87
CA ARG A 22 -16.91 12.67 -22.57
C ARG A 22 -15.89 12.35 -21.50
N ASN A 23 -15.42 13.39 -20.83
CA ASN A 23 -14.52 13.26 -19.69
C ASN A 23 -15.34 13.28 -18.40
N GLU A 24 -14.94 12.53 -17.39
CA GLU A 24 -15.57 12.54 -16.08
C GLU A 24 -14.51 12.75 -15.01
N LEU A 25 -14.82 13.65 -14.08
CA LEU A 25 -14.10 13.78 -12.81
C LEU A 25 -15.00 13.27 -11.69
N GLY A 26 -14.42 12.57 -10.75
CA GLY A 26 -15.19 12.02 -9.64
C GLY A 26 -14.43 11.93 -8.34
N VAL A 27 -15.23 11.80 -7.30
CA VAL A 27 -14.77 11.55 -5.94
C VAL A 27 -15.42 10.27 -5.45
N ARG A 28 -14.73 9.54 -4.59
CA ARG A 28 -15.28 8.33 -3.96
C ARG A 28 -14.82 8.21 -2.52
N LEU A 29 -15.71 7.70 -1.69
CA LEU A 29 -15.50 7.44 -0.29
C LEU A 29 -15.92 6.01 0.02
N GLY A 30 -15.23 5.37 0.95
CA GLY A 30 -15.51 3.98 1.26
C GLY A 30 -14.78 3.46 2.47
N MET A 31 -14.81 2.16 2.61
CA MET A 31 -14.14 1.42 3.67
C MET A 31 -13.20 0.40 3.06
N SER A 32 -12.02 0.28 3.65
CA SER A 32 -10.97 -0.65 3.23
C SER A 32 -10.80 -1.78 4.23
N ASN A 33 -10.50 -2.96 3.70
CA ASN A 33 -10.15 -4.15 4.45
C ASN A 33 -8.82 -4.69 3.94
N LEU A 34 -7.92 -5.02 4.88
CA LEU A 34 -6.68 -5.73 4.57
C LEU A 34 -6.89 -7.22 4.78
N VAL A 35 -6.40 -8.03 3.85
CA VAL A 35 -6.30 -9.49 3.96
C VAL A 35 -4.81 -9.84 3.90
N GLY A 36 -4.27 -10.27 5.01
CA GLY A 36 -2.86 -10.57 5.20
C GLY A 36 -2.65 -11.59 6.33
N ASP A 37 -1.45 -11.67 6.81
CA ASP A 37 -1.04 -12.59 7.86
C ASP A 37 -1.47 -12.16 9.27
N VAL A 38 -1.71 -10.86 9.46
CA VAL A 38 -2.26 -10.30 10.68
C VAL A 38 -3.72 -9.91 10.47
N GLY A 39 -4.59 -10.33 11.38
CA GLY A 39 -6.02 -10.04 11.34
C GLY A 39 -6.86 -11.13 10.71
N ARG A 40 -8.00 -10.74 10.16
CA ARG A 40 -8.97 -11.66 9.55
C ARG A 40 -8.60 -11.97 8.09
N THR A 41 -8.85 -13.20 7.68
CA THR A 41 -8.72 -13.66 6.29
C THR A 41 -10.00 -13.49 5.46
N ASN A 42 -10.85 -12.53 5.80
CA ASN A 42 -12.07 -12.28 5.06
C ASN A 42 -11.80 -11.37 3.85
N TYR A 43 -12.09 -11.85 2.65
CA TYR A 43 -11.96 -11.07 1.40
C TYR A 43 -13.03 -9.98 1.23
N ILE A 44 -14.10 -10.02 2.02
CA ILE A 44 -15.15 -9.01 2.07
C ILE A 44 -14.97 -8.22 3.37
N LEU A 45 -15.59 -7.04 3.48
CA LEU A 45 -15.55 -6.20 4.68
C LEU A 45 -15.70 -7.03 5.97
N GLN A 46 -14.84 -6.74 6.93
CA GLN A 46 -14.86 -7.42 8.22
C GLN A 46 -16.22 -7.25 8.92
N LYS A 47 -16.79 -8.35 9.38
CA LYS A 47 -18.01 -8.34 10.22
C LYS A 47 -17.72 -9.02 11.56
N PRO A 48 -18.10 -8.40 12.69
CA PRO A 48 -18.42 -6.98 12.80
C PRO A 48 -17.19 -6.10 12.52
N LEU A 49 -17.42 -4.86 12.10
CA LEU A 49 -16.35 -3.85 12.09
C LEU A 49 -15.80 -3.75 13.51
N ASP A 50 -14.52 -4.03 13.69
CA ASP A 50 -13.88 -3.86 14.98
C ASP A 50 -13.66 -2.35 15.23
N LEU A 51 -14.59 -1.74 15.93
CA LEU A 51 -14.55 -0.35 16.33
C LEU A 51 -13.91 -0.17 17.71
N SER A 52 -13.39 -1.23 18.34
CA SER A 52 -12.80 -1.18 19.69
C SER A 52 -11.63 -0.20 19.80
N ARG A 53 -10.98 0.11 18.69
CA ARG A 53 -9.90 1.10 18.59
C ARG A 53 -10.24 2.32 17.74
N ALA A 54 -11.52 2.56 17.47
CA ALA A 54 -11.94 3.73 16.70
C ALA A 54 -11.58 5.05 17.38
N SER A 55 -11.49 5.09 18.71
CA SER A 55 -10.98 6.24 19.46
C SER A 55 -9.50 6.53 19.20
N ASP A 56 -8.70 5.47 18.97
CA ASP A 56 -7.24 5.59 18.83
C ASP A 56 -6.84 5.80 17.36
N TRP A 57 -7.52 5.13 16.44
CA TRP A 57 -7.11 5.04 15.04
C TRP A 57 -8.15 5.51 14.04
N GLY A 58 -9.38 5.78 14.46
CA GLY A 58 -10.51 6.07 13.56
C GLY A 58 -11.06 4.80 12.91
N ILE A 59 -11.94 5.01 11.94
CA ILE A 59 -12.55 3.92 11.15
C ILE A 59 -11.67 3.62 9.93
N PRO A 60 -11.50 2.35 9.51
CA PRO A 60 -10.86 2.02 8.26
C PRO A 60 -11.52 2.78 7.11
N PHE A 61 -10.77 3.65 6.45
CA PHE A 61 -11.32 4.63 5.52
C PHE A 61 -10.62 4.55 4.17
N TYR A 62 -11.39 4.76 3.12
CA TYR A 62 -10.91 4.97 1.77
C TYR A 62 -11.45 6.29 1.23
N GLY A 63 -10.57 7.10 0.64
CA GLY A 63 -10.92 8.30 -0.11
C GLY A 63 -10.17 8.36 -1.42
N GLY A 64 -10.84 8.69 -2.52
CA GLY A 64 -10.19 8.73 -3.82
C GLY A 64 -10.76 9.76 -4.77
N LEU A 65 -9.91 10.17 -5.70
CA LEU A 65 -10.23 10.98 -6.87
C LEU A 65 -10.10 10.09 -8.10
N LEU A 66 -10.95 10.31 -9.08
CA LEU A 66 -10.86 9.59 -10.34
C LEU A 66 -11.10 10.52 -11.53
N TYR A 67 -10.43 10.19 -12.62
CA TYR A 67 -10.65 10.78 -13.93
C TYR A 67 -10.94 9.66 -14.92
N ARG A 68 -12.06 9.76 -15.64
CA ARG A 68 -12.48 8.82 -16.68
C ARG A 68 -12.44 9.49 -18.04
N PHE A 69 -11.87 8.77 -18.98
CA PHE A 69 -11.88 9.11 -20.38
C PHE A 69 -12.70 8.05 -21.13
N ASN A 70 -13.89 8.44 -21.58
CA ASN A 70 -14.84 7.54 -22.23
C ASN A 70 -14.58 7.51 -23.72
N PHE A 71 -14.10 6.38 -24.26
CA PHE A 71 -13.86 6.20 -25.71
C PHE A 71 -15.14 6.03 -26.48
N ASN A 72 -16.09 5.31 -25.88
CA ASN A 72 -17.39 4.99 -26.47
C ASN A 72 -18.39 4.74 -25.32
N PRO A 73 -19.68 4.45 -25.62
CA PRO A 73 -20.69 4.21 -24.58
C PRO A 73 -20.36 3.11 -23.57
N HIS A 74 -19.48 2.17 -23.91
CA HIS A 74 -19.17 1.00 -23.09
C HIS A 74 -17.76 1.02 -22.48
N GLN A 75 -16.79 1.69 -23.12
CA GLN A 75 -15.37 1.57 -22.78
C GLN A 75 -14.80 2.86 -22.25
N THR A 76 -14.07 2.76 -21.17
CA THR A 76 -13.47 3.88 -20.45
C THR A 76 -12.05 3.53 -19.99
N VAL A 77 -11.13 4.46 -20.11
CA VAL A 77 -9.86 4.43 -19.38
C VAL A 77 -9.99 5.35 -18.16
N ARG A 78 -9.54 4.86 -17.02
CA ARG A 78 -9.67 5.54 -15.74
C ARG A 78 -8.33 5.68 -15.05
N LEU A 79 -8.02 6.88 -14.59
CA LEU A 79 -6.94 7.18 -13.66
C LEU A 79 -7.53 7.38 -12.28
N ASP A 80 -7.02 6.63 -11.31
CA ASP A 80 -7.41 6.72 -9.91
C ASP A 80 -6.25 7.19 -9.05
N LEU A 81 -6.55 8.10 -8.12
CA LEU A 81 -5.68 8.47 -7.01
C LEU A 81 -6.44 8.20 -5.71
N GLY A 82 -5.83 7.47 -4.80
CA GLY A 82 -6.52 7.02 -3.59
C GLY A 82 -5.65 7.09 -2.33
N TYR A 83 -6.34 7.20 -1.22
CA TYR A 83 -5.81 7.07 0.12
C TYR A 83 -6.60 6.02 0.88
N ASN A 84 -5.90 5.03 1.42
CA ASN A 84 -6.45 3.97 2.26
C ASN A 84 -5.84 4.06 3.66
N GLN A 85 -6.66 4.15 4.67
CA GLN A 85 -6.28 3.87 6.04
C GLN A 85 -6.73 2.46 6.37
N ILE A 86 -5.81 1.50 6.28
CA ILE A 86 -6.07 0.10 6.59
C ILE A 86 -5.75 -0.19 8.07
N GLN A 87 -6.52 -1.07 8.66
CA GLN A 87 -6.34 -1.53 10.03
C GLN A 87 -6.39 -3.06 10.06
N PHE A 88 -5.61 -3.65 10.93
CA PHE A 88 -5.54 -5.09 11.12
C PHE A 88 -5.40 -5.45 12.59
N SER A 89 -6.07 -6.51 13.03
CA SER A 89 -6.04 -6.95 14.42
C SER A 89 -6.39 -8.44 14.53
N ASP A 90 -5.54 -9.18 15.20
CA ASP A 90 -5.73 -10.61 15.45
C ASP A 90 -6.86 -10.93 16.41
N LYS A 91 -7.29 -9.95 17.22
CA LYS A 91 -8.44 -10.14 18.16
C LYS A 91 -9.70 -10.61 17.44
N ALA A 92 -9.88 -10.18 16.19
CA ALA A 92 -11.02 -10.52 15.39
C ALA A 92 -10.82 -11.75 14.49
N ALA A 93 -9.65 -12.40 14.54
CA ALA A 93 -9.34 -13.59 13.75
C ALA A 93 -10.14 -14.80 14.22
N LYS A 94 -10.43 -15.72 13.29
CA LYS A 94 -11.14 -16.98 13.59
C LYS A 94 -10.22 -17.98 14.26
N GLU A 95 -8.95 -17.98 13.89
CA GLU A 95 -7.94 -18.94 14.32
C GLU A 95 -7.41 -18.59 15.72
N ASP A 96 -7.38 -19.57 16.62
CA ASP A 96 -6.94 -19.40 18.02
C ASP A 96 -5.49 -18.93 18.11
N TYR A 97 -4.60 -19.45 17.26
CA TYR A 97 -3.19 -19.07 17.26
C TYR A 97 -2.99 -17.59 16.92
N ARG A 98 -3.81 -17.02 16.03
CA ARG A 98 -3.79 -15.58 15.71
C ARG A 98 -4.27 -14.77 16.90
N ARG A 99 -5.40 -15.14 17.52
CA ARG A 99 -5.91 -14.44 18.71
C ARG A 99 -4.90 -14.45 19.87
N ASN A 100 -4.21 -15.58 20.08
CA ASN A 100 -3.19 -15.70 21.10
C ASN A 100 -1.96 -14.83 20.80
N ARG A 101 -1.59 -14.66 19.52
CA ARG A 101 -0.53 -13.76 19.07
C ARG A 101 -0.87 -12.29 19.37
N ASN A 102 -2.12 -11.90 19.23
CA ASN A 102 -2.67 -10.56 19.52
C ASN A 102 -1.93 -9.41 18.82
N SER A 103 -1.46 -9.62 17.59
CA SER A 103 -0.84 -8.59 16.77
C SER A 103 -1.89 -7.62 16.21
N TYR A 104 -1.52 -6.35 16.09
CA TYR A 104 -2.41 -5.32 15.55
C TYR A 104 -1.61 -4.13 15.01
N GLY A 105 -2.23 -3.38 14.11
CA GLY A 105 -1.62 -2.19 13.54
C GLY A 105 -2.54 -1.42 12.62
N LYS A 106 -2.04 -0.29 12.13
CA LYS A 106 -2.64 0.49 11.05
C LYS A 106 -1.56 0.89 10.05
N ASN A 107 -1.94 1.02 8.79
CA ASN A 107 -1.07 1.50 7.74
C ASN A 107 -1.80 2.53 6.86
N ASN A 108 -1.07 3.55 6.43
CA ASN A 108 -1.57 4.57 5.52
C ASN A 108 -1.00 4.30 4.13
N VAL A 109 -1.88 3.97 3.21
CA VAL A 109 -1.53 3.57 1.85
C VAL A 109 -2.04 4.60 0.85
N TYR A 110 -1.14 5.15 0.05
CA TYR A 110 -1.45 6.02 -1.07
C TYR A 110 -1.36 5.22 -2.36
N GLU A 111 -2.30 5.42 -3.26
CA GLU A 111 -2.34 4.68 -4.52
C GLU A 111 -2.49 5.58 -5.73
N ALA A 112 -1.90 5.12 -6.84
CA ALA A 112 -2.16 5.65 -8.17
C ALA A 112 -2.32 4.47 -9.13
N SER A 113 -3.43 4.44 -9.89
CA SER A 113 -3.78 3.30 -10.75
C SER A 113 -4.32 3.75 -12.09
N LEU A 114 -3.94 3.04 -13.13
CA LEU A 114 -4.52 3.16 -14.47
C LEU A 114 -5.33 1.90 -14.77
N MET A 115 -6.62 2.09 -15.07
CA MET A 115 -7.56 1.00 -15.23
C MET A 115 -8.35 1.14 -16.52
N PHE A 116 -8.74 -0.01 -17.09
CA PHE A 116 -9.75 -0.11 -18.14
C PHE A 116 -11.07 -0.53 -17.51
N GLU A 117 -12.17 0.15 -17.87
CA GLU A 117 -13.53 -0.08 -17.39
C GLU A 117 -14.42 -0.43 -18.58
N TYR A 118 -15.22 -1.49 -18.44
CA TYR A 118 -16.22 -1.90 -19.43
C TYR A 118 -17.61 -1.88 -18.82
N ASN A 119 -18.45 -1.00 -19.35
CA ASN A 119 -19.86 -0.85 -18.98
C ASN A 119 -20.72 -1.78 -19.84
N PHE A 120 -21.52 -2.63 -19.21
CA PHE A 120 -22.39 -3.59 -19.92
C PHE A 120 -23.51 -2.89 -20.70
N PHE A 121 -23.96 -1.73 -20.20
CA PHE A 121 -24.95 -0.91 -20.89
C PHE A 121 -24.31 0.43 -21.31
N PRO A 122 -24.84 1.08 -22.37
CA PRO A 122 -24.23 2.28 -22.95
C PRO A 122 -24.43 3.56 -22.10
N VAL A 123 -23.98 3.55 -20.84
CA VAL A 123 -24.21 4.61 -19.85
C VAL A 123 -23.51 5.94 -20.21
N ASN A 124 -22.49 5.89 -21.04
CA ASN A 124 -21.71 7.06 -21.44
C ASN A 124 -22.28 7.79 -22.67
N ASN A 125 -23.48 7.42 -23.12
CA ASN A 125 -24.17 8.07 -24.22
C ASN A 125 -25.03 9.26 -23.73
N GLU A 126 -25.83 9.86 -24.62
CA GLU A 126 -26.66 11.03 -24.35
C GLU A 126 -27.93 10.77 -23.52
N GLN A 127 -28.23 9.52 -23.17
CA GLN A 127 -29.43 9.21 -22.38
C GLN A 127 -29.38 9.93 -21.02
N ILE A 128 -30.54 10.48 -20.62
CA ILE A 128 -30.67 11.30 -19.40
C ILE A 128 -30.48 10.43 -18.15
N SER A 129 -31.01 9.21 -18.15
CA SER A 129 -30.94 8.30 -17.01
C SER A 129 -30.66 6.88 -17.47
N MET A 130 -29.65 6.26 -16.87
CA MET A 130 -29.29 4.87 -17.15
C MET A 130 -28.52 4.26 -15.98
N LEU A 131 -28.82 2.99 -15.73
CA LEU A 131 -28.08 2.12 -14.80
C LEU A 131 -27.22 1.15 -15.60
N SER A 132 -25.93 1.04 -15.30
CA SER A 132 -25.05 0.08 -15.90
C SER A 132 -24.15 -0.61 -14.88
N PRO A 133 -24.20 -1.93 -14.80
CA PRO A 133 -23.10 -2.69 -14.20
C PRO A 133 -21.84 -2.51 -15.04
N TYR A 134 -20.67 -2.59 -14.40
CA TYR A 134 -19.39 -2.56 -15.08
C TYR A 134 -18.34 -3.39 -14.36
N ILE A 135 -17.33 -3.78 -15.10
CA ILE A 135 -16.13 -4.43 -14.59
C ILE A 135 -14.93 -3.55 -14.93
N PHE A 136 -13.90 -3.66 -14.12
CA PHE A 136 -12.66 -2.92 -14.37
C PHE A 136 -11.45 -3.71 -13.88
N GLY A 137 -10.30 -3.39 -14.48
CA GLY A 137 -9.01 -3.93 -14.08
C GLY A 137 -7.87 -3.10 -14.64
N GLY A 138 -6.70 -3.21 -14.03
CA GLY A 138 -5.56 -2.43 -14.44
C GLY A 138 -4.29 -2.70 -13.67
N VAL A 139 -3.43 -1.69 -13.63
CA VAL A 139 -2.16 -1.72 -12.90
C VAL A 139 -1.99 -0.42 -12.12
N GLY A 140 -1.27 -0.50 -11.01
CA GLY A 140 -1.01 0.68 -10.20
C GLY A 140 0.21 0.53 -9.29
N ALA A 141 0.51 1.61 -8.59
CA ALA A 141 1.53 1.65 -7.56
C ALA A 141 0.92 2.05 -6.22
N LEU A 142 1.43 1.45 -5.15
CA LEU A 142 1.09 1.75 -3.77
C LEU A 142 2.32 2.29 -3.05
N MET A 143 2.15 3.35 -2.27
CA MET A 143 3.12 3.83 -1.30
C MET A 143 2.56 3.60 0.10
N PHE A 144 3.32 2.93 0.95
CA PHE A 144 2.88 2.48 2.28
C PHE A 144 4.03 2.54 3.29
N ASP A 145 3.70 2.39 4.57
CA ASP A 145 4.68 2.27 5.64
C ASP A 145 5.07 0.79 5.83
N ALA A 146 6.37 0.51 5.81
CA ALA A 146 6.91 -0.83 6.05
C ALA A 146 7.85 -0.84 7.26
N PRO A 147 7.93 -1.94 8.03
CA PRO A 147 8.80 -2.04 9.18
C PRO A 147 10.27 -2.03 8.76
N LYS A 148 11.06 -1.32 9.54
CA LYS A 148 12.53 -1.30 9.50
C LYS A 148 13.08 -1.58 10.89
N ALA A 149 14.24 -2.17 10.95
CA ALA A 149 14.94 -2.39 12.22
C ALA A 149 16.41 -2.00 12.11
N THR A 150 16.95 -1.46 13.20
CA THR A 150 18.39 -1.28 13.37
C THR A 150 18.82 -2.14 14.57
N LEU A 151 19.67 -3.11 14.30
CA LEU A 151 20.30 -3.93 15.33
C LEU A 151 21.58 -3.22 15.76
N VAL A 152 21.61 -2.77 16.99
CA VAL A 152 22.78 -2.11 17.59
C VAL A 152 23.47 -3.12 18.47
N ASN A 153 24.66 -3.52 18.08
CA ASN A 153 25.51 -4.42 18.83
C ASN A 153 26.44 -3.59 19.73
N ASP A 154 26.38 -3.87 21.04
CA ASP A 154 27.25 -3.25 22.04
C ASP A 154 28.14 -4.32 22.65
N PHE A 155 29.45 -4.04 22.67
CA PHE A 155 30.45 -4.98 23.17
C PHE A 155 30.60 -4.84 24.67
N ARG A 156 30.97 -5.95 25.30
CA ARG A 156 31.40 -5.92 26.69
C ARG A 156 32.57 -4.94 26.85
N ARG A 157 32.51 -4.11 27.87
CA ARG A 157 33.56 -3.15 28.19
C ARG A 157 34.31 -3.61 29.43
N ASP A 158 35.60 -3.31 29.49
CA ASP A 158 36.41 -3.49 30.68
C ASP A 158 36.14 -2.39 31.74
N ALA A 159 36.87 -2.45 32.86
CA ALA A 159 36.76 -1.45 33.91
C ALA A 159 37.13 -0.02 33.50
N ASP A 160 37.90 0.13 32.46
CA ASP A 160 38.32 1.40 31.88
C ASP A 160 37.40 1.89 30.75
N GLY A 161 36.31 1.14 30.48
CA GLY A 161 35.32 1.48 29.48
C GLY A 161 35.72 1.14 28.04
N VAL A 162 36.83 0.43 27.84
CA VAL A 162 37.32 0.01 26.53
C VAL A 162 36.55 -1.22 26.05
N ALA A 163 36.06 -1.18 24.80
CA ALA A 163 35.37 -2.30 24.21
C ALA A 163 36.30 -3.51 24.05
N GLN A 164 35.85 -4.66 24.55
CA GLN A 164 36.61 -5.90 24.46
C GLN A 164 36.17 -6.71 23.25
N ALA A 165 37.15 -7.32 22.57
CA ALA A 165 36.87 -8.25 21.47
C ALA A 165 36.06 -9.43 22.01
N PRO A 166 34.88 -9.78 21.43
CA PRO A 166 34.09 -10.90 21.90
C PRO A 166 34.86 -12.21 21.69
N ILE A 167 34.93 -13.01 22.74
CA ILE A 167 35.51 -14.36 22.70
C ILE A 167 34.47 -15.36 22.19
N ASN A 168 33.19 -15.06 22.45
CA ASN A 168 32.05 -15.87 22.02
C ASN A 168 30.84 -14.98 21.76
N GLU A 169 29.75 -15.58 21.27
CA GLU A 169 28.49 -14.91 20.92
C GLU A 169 27.79 -14.20 22.09
N LEU A 170 28.12 -14.54 23.33
CA LEU A 170 27.51 -13.99 24.54
C LEU A 170 28.20 -12.69 25.01
N ASP A 171 29.32 -12.33 24.42
CA ASP A 171 30.12 -11.19 24.85
C ASP A 171 29.62 -9.85 24.32
N PHE A 172 28.56 -9.84 23.50
CA PHE A 172 27.91 -8.62 23.10
C PHE A 172 26.39 -8.70 23.19
N THR A 173 25.78 -7.58 23.54
CA THR A 173 24.32 -7.42 23.60
C THR A 173 23.83 -6.78 22.30
N THR A 174 22.67 -7.21 21.83
CA THR A 174 22.02 -6.62 20.66
C THR A 174 20.73 -5.95 21.11
N THR A 175 20.65 -4.65 20.92
CA THR A 175 19.40 -3.90 21.07
C THR A 175 18.77 -3.65 19.71
N THR A 176 17.44 -3.57 19.65
CA THR A 176 16.71 -3.41 18.40
C THR A 176 15.88 -2.16 18.46
N ASP A 177 16.16 -1.23 17.55
CA ASP A 177 15.36 -0.04 17.29
C ASP A 177 14.43 -0.29 16.10
N TYR A 178 13.13 -0.12 16.35
CA TYR A 178 12.11 -0.25 15.31
C TYR A 178 11.70 1.11 14.76
N SER A 179 11.56 1.17 13.46
CA SER A 179 11.03 2.34 12.76
C SER A 179 10.14 1.94 11.59
N LEU A 180 9.39 2.89 11.07
CA LEU A 180 8.63 2.71 9.85
C LEU A 180 9.26 3.53 8.73
N GLY A 181 9.29 2.99 7.54
CA GLY A 181 9.81 3.68 6.37
C GLY A 181 8.87 3.56 5.17
N LYS A 182 8.77 4.62 4.38
CA LYS A 182 7.97 4.61 3.16
C LYS A 182 8.55 3.64 2.14
N LYS A 183 7.69 2.84 1.53
CA LYS A 183 7.99 1.94 0.42
C LYS A 183 6.97 2.06 -0.68
N VAL A 184 7.39 1.70 -1.88
CA VAL A 184 6.53 1.64 -3.05
C VAL A 184 6.53 0.21 -3.58
N THR A 185 5.33 -0.27 -3.93
CA THR A 185 5.13 -1.56 -4.60
C THR A 185 4.11 -1.41 -5.72
N MET A 186 4.10 -2.35 -6.64
CA MET A 186 3.05 -2.45 -7.65
C MET A 186 1.86 -3.25 -7.12
N HIS A 187 0.68 -3.00 -7.72
CA HIS A 187 -0.53 -3.78 -7.46
C HIS A 187 -1.36 -3.92 -8.73
N ILE A 188 -2.23 -4.90 -8.72
CA ILE A 188 -3.20 -5.19 -9.78
C ILE A 188 -4.58 -4.93 -9.21
N PRO A 189 -5.19 -3.75 -9.47
CA PRO A 189 -6.57 -3.47 -9.10
C PRO A 189 -7.53 -4.11 -10.09
N PHE A 190 -8.61 -4.71 -9.59
CA PHE A 190 -9.74 -5.18 -10.37
C PHE A 190 -11.01 -5.14 -9.54
N GLY A 191 -12.15 -5.16 -10.19
CA GLY A 191 -13.40 -5.12 -9.45
C GLY A 191 -14.63 -5.02 -10.33
N VAL A 192 -15.73 -4.82 -9.63
CA VAL A 192 -17.05 -4.65 -10.22
C VAL A 192 -17.70 -3.41 -9.65
N GLY A 193 -18.55 -2.80 -10.43
CA GLY A 193 -19.30 -1.63 -10.00
C GLY A 193 -20.68 -1.53 -10.65
N LEU A 194 -21.44 -0.63 -10.09
CA LEU A 194 -22.76 -0.26 -10.59
C LEU A 194 -22.80 1.26 -10.71
N LYS A 195 -23.03 1.79 -11.91
CA LYS A 195 -23.08 3.23 -12.21
C LYS A 195 -24.49 3.62 -12.59
N TYR A 196 -25.03 4.59 -11.89
CA TYR A 196 -26.33 5.19 -12.17
C TYR A 196 -26.17 6.66 -12.58
N LYS A 197 -26.43 6.93 -13.84
CA LYS A 197 -26.48 8.27 -14.40
C LYS A 197 -27.88 8.81 -14.20
N PHE A 198 -28.03 9.89 -13.49
CA PHE A 198 -29.33 10.49 -13.18
C PHE A 198 -29.62 11.76 -13.97
N ASN A 199 -28.61 12.34 -14.63
CA ASN A 199 -28.77 13.40 -15.62
C ASN A 199 -27.60 13.43 -16.59
N HIS A 200 -27.58 14.38 -17.52
CA HIS A 200 -26.52 14.49 -18.55
C HIS A 200 -25.10 14.61 -18.00
N SER A 201 -24.93 15.20 -16.82
CA SER A 201 -23.61 15.54 -16.28
C SER A 201 -23.25 14.74 -15.03
N TRP A 202 -24.21 14.20 -14.29
CA TRP A 202 -23.95 13.57 -13.01
C TRP A 202 -24.29 12.09 -12.99
N ALA A 203 -23.42 11.33 -12.38
CA ALA A 203 -23.67 9.93 -12.07
C ALA A 203 -23.15 9.58 -10.68
N ILE A 204 -23.87 8.69 -10.00
CA ILE A 204 -23.41 8.02 -8.79
C ILE A 204 -22.95 6.62 -9.15
N PHE A 205 -22.04 6.07 -8.36
CA PHE A 205 -21.59 4.69 -8.55
C PHE A 205 -21.23 4.04 -7.22
N ALA A 206 -21.35 2.72 -7.20
CA ALA A 206 -20.89 1.86 -6.12
C ALA A 206 -19.88 0.86 -6.67
N GLU A 207 -18.79 0.63 -5.97
CA GLU A 207 -17.71 -0.27 -6.40
C GLU A 207 -17.26 -1.21 -5.29
N ALA A 208 -16.97 -2.46 -5.68
CA ALA A 208 -16.15 -3.39 -4.93
C ALA A 208 -14.82 -3.54 -5.67
N THR A 209 -13.75 -3.05 -5.07
CA THR A 209 -12.39 -3.06 -5.65
C THR A 209 -11.50 -3.99 -4.86
N PHE A 210 -10.81 -4.89 -5.56
CA PHE A 210 -9.81 -5.81 -5.03
C PHE A 210 -8.44 -5.41 -5.58
N ARG A 211 -7.43 -5.33 -4.72
CA ARG A 211 -6.06 -4.98 -5.07
C ARG A 211 -5.14 -6.09 -4.64
N TYR A 212 -4.66 -6.87 -5.59
CA TYR A 212 -3.56 -7.81 -5.36
C TYR A 212 -2.26 -7.04 -5.33
N THR A 213 -1.56 -7.03 -4.21
CA THR A 213 -0.29 -6.32 -4.07
C THR A 213 0.89 -7.25 -4.29
N LEU A 214 2.03 -6.70 -4.72
CA LEU A 214 3.27 -7.49 -4.87
C LEU A 214 4.16 -7.35 -3.60
N THR A 215 3.53 -7.33 -2.43
CA THR A 215 4.22 -7.22 -1.15
C THR A 215 3.46 -7.95 -0.05
N ASP A 216 4.17 -8.37 0.97
CA ASP A 216 3.70 -9.01 2.18
C ASP A 216 4.15 -8.20 3.42
N GLN A 217 4.11 -6.85 3.30
CA GLN A 217 4.59 -5.95 4.34
C GLN A 217 3.53 -4.93 4.80
N LEU A 218 2.32 -4.98 4.24
CA LEU A 218 1.27 -4.01 4.53
C LEU A 218 0.73 -4.16 5.95
N ASP A 219 0.70 -5.37 6.47
CA ASP A 219 0.25 -5.72 7.83
C ASP A 219 1.40 -5.81 8.84
N TYR A 220 2.60 -5.39 8.46
CA TYR A 220 3.81 -5.46 9.27
C TYR A 220 4.23 -6.88 9.68
N SER A 221 3.68 -7.93 9.06
CA SER A 221 4.04 -9.33 9.33
C SER A 221 5.49 -9.63 8.97
N LYS A 222 6.02 -8.95 7.94
CA LYS A 222 7.31 -9.27 7.34
C LYS A 222 8.26 -8.09 7.33
N ILE A 223 9.51 -8.35 7.72
CA ILE A 223 10.64 -7.45 7.53
C ILE A 223 11.65 -8.12 6.58
N LEU A 224 12.09 -7.39 5.56
CA LEU A 224 13.07 -7.90 4.61
C LEU A 224 14.49 -7.63 5.10
N SER A 225 15.46 -8.49 4.73
CA SER A 225 16.85 -8.34 5.11
C SER A 225 17.43 -6.95 4.72
N LYS A 226 17.05 -6.41 3.57
CA LYS A 226 17.45 -5.05 3.15
C LYS A 226 16.91 -3.92 4.05
N ASP A 227 15.93 -4.18 4.90
CA ASP A 227 15.29 -3.23 5.81
C ASP A 227 15.84 -3.35 7.25
N VAL A 228 16.72 -4.31 7.47
CA VAL A 228 17.44 -4.49 8.71
C VAL A 228 18.84 -3.94 8.51
N LYS A 229 19.24 -3.04 9.39
CA LYS A 229 20.60 -2.49 9.44
C LYS A 229 21.27 -2.98 10.70
N THR A 230 22.53 -3.35 10.60
CA THR A 230 23.36 -3.68 11.76
C THR A 230 24.36 -2.57 11.97
N SER A 231 24.46 -2.08 13.18
CA SER A 231 25.46 -1.09 13.63
C SER A 231 26.13 -1.57 14.89
N PHE A 232 27.26 -0.94 15.21
CA PHE A 232 28.07 -1.26 16.39
C PHE A 232 28.34 0.05 17.16
N ASN A 233 28.27 -0.02 18.49
CA ASN A 233 28.54 1.15 19.36
C ASN A 233 30.00 1.50 19.47
N ALA A 234 30.90 0.55 19.16
CA ALA A 234 32.35 0.80 19.16
C ALA A 234 32.98 0.09 17.96
N ASP A 235 33.98 0.69 17.40
CA ASP A 235 34.84 0.05 16.40
C ASP A 235 36.01 -0.65 17.11
N ILE A 236 36.24 -1.92 16.81
CA ILE A 236 37.33 -2.70 17.35
C ILE A 236 38.39 -2.80 16.25
N LEU A 237 39.56 -2.28 16.54
CA LEU A 237 40.68 -2.32 15.62
C LEU A 237 41.51 -3.62 15.83
N ASP A 238 41.94 -4.19 14.74
CA ASP A 238 42.90 -5.27 14.75
C ASP A 238 44.27 -4.74 15.25
N PRO A 239 44.81 -5.29 16.37
CA PRO A 239 46.10 -4.85 16.89
C PRO A 239 47.26 -4.99 15.92
N ALA A 240 47.16 -5.93 14.96
CA ALA A 240 48.21 -6.23 13.99
C ALA A 240 48.20 -5.33 12.76
N THR A 241 46.99 -4.93 12.30
CA THR A 241 46.83 -4.22 11.03
C THR A 241 46.25 -2.82 11.19
N GLY A 242 45.67 -2.49 12.36
CA GLY A 242 44.96 -1.23 12.60
C GLY A 242 43.62 -1.13 11.85
N GLY A 243 43.22 -2.17 11.13
CA GLY A 243 41.92 -2.22 10.40
C GLY A 243 40.76 -2.58 11.31
N SER A 244 39.55 -2.19 10.90
CA SER A 244 38.34 -2.53 11.65
C SER A 244 38.06 -4.04 11.58
N LEU A 245 37.98 -4.68 12.75
CA LEU A 245 37.57 -6.09 12.88
C LEU A 245 36.06 -6.28 12.65
N LEU A 246 35.25 -5.23 12.72
CA LEU A 246 33.79 -5.31 12.60
C LEU A 246 33.32 -5.57 11.16
N GLN A 247 34.14 -5.29 10.18
CA GLN A 247 33.83 -5.48 8.76
C GLN A 247 34.35 -6.81 8.18
N SER A 248 35.12 -7.58 8.94
CA SER A 248 35.72 -8.82 8.49
C SER A 248 35.79 -9.87 9.61
N GLY A 249 35.90 -11.14 9.23
CA GLY A 249 36.10 -12.24 10.16
C GLY A 249 34.86 -12.65 10.97
N ASN A 250 35.06 -13.21 12.14
CA ASN A 250 34.01 -13.82 12.95
C ASN A 250 32.96 -12.82 13.44
N TYR A 251 33.31 -11.56 13.71
CA TYR A 251 32.37 -10.52 14.17
C TYR A 251 31.29 -10.23 13.13
N TYR A 252 31.70 -10.09 11.89
CA TYR A 252 30.76 -9.88 10.79
C TYR A 252 29.86 -11.10 10.61
N ALA A 253 30.41 -12.31 10.67
CA ALA A 253 29.65 -13.56 10.54
C ALA A 253 28.60 -13.69 11.64
N VAL A 254 28.95 -13.49 12.91
CA VAL A 254 28.06 -13.56 14.07
C VAL A 254 26.97 -12.47 13.98
N SER A 255 27.32 -11.25 13.57
CA SER A 255 26.31 -10.18 13.41
C SER A 255 25.29 -10.52 12.32
N LYS A 256 25.72 -11.13 11.23
CA LYS A 256 24.85 -11.61 10.15
C LYS A 256 23.96 -12.79 10.57
N GLU A 257 24.48 -13.69 11.36
CA GLU A 257 23.69 -14.77 11.95
C GLU A 257 22.60 -14.24 12.87
N ARG A 258 22.91 -13.30 13.76
CA ARG A 258 21.92 -12.61 14.60
C ARG A 258 20.88 -11.84 13.78
N GLU A 259 21.30 -11.16 12.71
CA GLU A 259 20.38 -10.50 11.80
C GLU A 259 19.40 -11.51 11.19
N ALA A 260 19.90 -12.65 10.72
CA ALA A 260 19.08 -13.71 10.14
C ALA A 260 18.12 -14.33 11.18
N GLU A 261 18.62 -14.60 12.39
CA GLU A 261 17.80 -15.11 13.50
C GLU A 261 16.71 -14.11 13.90
N PHE A 262 17.05 -12.82 14.00
CA PHE A 262 16.10 -11.74 14.25
C PHE A 262 14.98 -11.73 13.22
N ILE A 263 15.33 -11.75 11.92
CA ILE A 263 14.35 -11.76 10.83
C ILE A 263 13.45 -12.98 10.93
N LYS A 264 14.03 -14.17 11.11
CA LYS A 264 13.30 -15.44 11.24
C LYS A 264 12.33 -15.43 12.42
N LYS A 265 12.75 -14.87 13.55
CA LYS A 265 11.94 -14.80 14.80
C LYS A 265 10.87 -13.72 14.73
N ARG A 266 11.12 -12.63 13.98
CA ARG A 266 10.23 -11.47 13.84
C ARG A 266 9.14 -11.70 12.82
N ASN A 267 9.46 -12.36 11.71
CA ASN A 267 8.51 -12.59 10.63
C ASN A 267 7.43 -13.58 11.05
N ILE A 268 6.21 -13.28 10.64
CA ILE A 268 5.00 -14.02 11.01
C ILE A 268 4.28 -14.37 9.70
N GLY A 269 3.66 -15.56 9.66
CA GLY A 269 2.78 -15.94 8.57
C GLY A 269 3.43 -16.75 7.46
N ASP A 270 2.82 -16.73 6.28
CA ASP A 270 3.25 -17.50 5.11
C ASP A 270 4.10 -16.64 4.18
N ASP A 271 5.33 -17.07 3.94
CA ASP A 271 6.27 -16.40 3.01
C ASP A 271 5.81 -16.40 1.53
N ARG A 272 4.72 -17.10 1.21
CA ARG A 272 4.26 -17.31 -0.16
C ARG A 272 3.06 -16.46 -0.55
N SER A 273 2.34 -15.88 0.42
CA SER A 273 1.16 -15.06 0.14
C SER A 273 1.50 -13.58 0.17
N ASN A 274 0.96 -12.84 -0.78
CA ASN A 274 1.02 -11.39 -0.78
C ASN A 274 -0.27 -10.81 -0.17
N ASP A 275 -0.15 -9.63 0.41
CA ASP A 275 -1.28 -8.91 0.98
C ASP A 275 -2.28 -8.44 -0.07
N TRP A 276 -3.56 -8.40 0.31
CA TRP A 276 -4.64 -7.84 -0.50
C TRP A 276 -5.31 -6.67 0.20
N ILE A 277 -5.69 -5.66 -0.58
CA ILE A 277 -6.54 -4.57 -0.08
C ILE A 277 -7.87 -4.63 -0.82
N ASN A 278 -8.97 -4.75 -0.07
CA ASN A 278 -10.32 -4.76 -0.60
C ASN A 278 -11.06 -3.52 -0.13
N THR A 279 -11.81 -2.89 -1.03
CA THR A 279 -12.51 -1.64 -0.74
C THR A 279 -13.92 -1.70 -1.28
N PHE A 280 -14.89 -1.25 -0.46
CA PHE A 280 -16.24 -0.92 -0.89
C PHE A 280 -16.39 0.59 -0.84
N SER A 281 -16.78 1.19 -1.96
CA SER A 281 -16.88 2.64 -2.07
C SER A 281 -18.12 3.07 -2.82
N LEU A 282 -18.59 4.25 -2.46
CA LEU A 282 -19.60 5.01 -3.18
C LEU A 282 -18.95 6.26 -3.74
N GLY A 283 -19.36 6.68 -4.91
CA GLY A 283 -18.80 7.86 -5.54
C GLY A 283 -19.78 8.64 -6.38
N LEU A 284 -19.35 9.85 -6.69
CA LEU A 284 -20.06 10.80 -7.52
C LEU A 284 -19.14 11.26 -8.63
N THR A 285 -19.62 11.28 -9.88
CA THR A 285 -18.90 11.81 -11.03
C THR A 285 -19.65 12.94 -11.71
N TYR A 286 -18.88 13.88 -12.21
CA TYR A 286 -19.33 14.97 -13.07
C TYR A 286 -18.71 14.79 -14.45
N SER A 287 -19.57 14.70 -15.48
CA SER A 287 -19.19 14.55 -16.88
C SER A 287 -19.15 15.92 -17.56
N PHE A 288 -18.11 16.18 -18.32
CA PHE A 288 -17.94 17.41 -19.08
C PHE A 288 -17.43 17.10 -20.50
N GLY A 289 -17.52 18.06 -21.38
CA GLY A 289 -17.27 17.91 -22.82
C GLY A 289 -18.57 17.96 -23.60
N ARG A 290 -18.50 18.34 -24.88
CA ARG A 290 -19.67 18.32 -25.76
C ARG A 290 -20.01 16.87 -26.13
N PRO A 291 -21.28 16.48 -26.04
CA PRO A 291 -21.72 15.25 -26.67
C PRO A 291 -21.46 15.35 -28.18
N PRO A 292 -21.12 14.24 -28.86
CA PRO A 292 -21.09 14.24 -30.33
C PRO A 292 -22.49 14.62 -30.80
N CYS A 293 -22.59 15.67 -31.68
CA CYS A 293 -23.81 15.93 -32.41
C CYS A 293 -24.02 14.75 -33.35
N TYR A 294 -24.92 13.85 -33.03
CA TYR A 294 -25.50 12.94 -34.00
C TYR A 294 -26.54 13.77 -34.74
N CYS A 295 -26.16 14.33 -35.88
CA CYS A 295 -27.12 14.77 -36.86
C CYS A 295 -27.80 13.50 -37.41
N GLU A 296 -29.08 13.30 -37.10
CA GLU A 296 -29.93 12.38 -37.87
C GLU A 296 -30.17 12.94 -39.25
#